data_38befdc5113d10bcfd93f0bf4b6a4c60
#
_entry.id   38befdc5113d10bcfd93f0bf4b6a4c60
#
_cell.length_a   1.000
_cell.length_b   1.000
_cell.length_c   1.000
_cell.angle_alpha   90.00
_cell.angle_beta   90.00
_cell.angle_gamma   90.00
#
_symmetry.space_group_name_H-M   'P 1'
#
loop_
_entity.id
_entity.type
_entity.pdbx_description
1 polymer ?
#
loop_
_entity_poly.entity_id
_entity_poly.type
_entity_poly.pdbx_seq_one_letter_code
_entity_poly.pdbx_strand_id
1 'polypeptide(L)'
;MSNANLLRRTTFVVESASETAAFYKSVFGFTEFYNNRLPVDARFPPTGLPDGAKAHLIILKVEDPLIGMLGLLEYLEPRLPPKPARTDFQVRIGEPLLVIDAPDVDAVYERAKSASAMIASPPADWEVPHYDGVQKIKLRTMALFDPNGVYIEVNRRRT
;
A
#
# COMPACT_ATOMS: atom_id res chain seq x y z
N MET A 1 -15.24 -6.55 28.16
CA MET A 1 -14.12 -6.65 27.21
C MET A 1 -14.67 -6.43 25.80
N SER A 2 -14.01 -5.64 24.99
CA SER A 2 -14.42 -5.41 23.58
C SER A 2 -14.22 -6.70 22.78
N ASN A 3 -15.25 -7.14 22.04
CA ASN A 3 -15.14 -8.26 21.09
C ASN A 3 -14.62 -7.82 19.70
N ALA A 4 -14.12 -6.59 19.59
CA ALA A 4 -13.60 -6.06 18.34
C ALA A 4 -12.26 -6.73 18.00
N ASN A 5 -12.14 -7.21 16.76
CA ASN A 5 -10.90 -7.74 16.22
C ASN A 5 -10.04 -6.60 15.68
N LEU A 6 -8.73 -6.76 15.79
CA LEU A 6 -7.75 -5.78 15.31
C LEU A 6 -7.35 -6.08 13.87
N LEU A 7 -7.52 -5.11 12.97
CA LEU A 7 -6.92 -5.16 11.63
C LEU A 7 -5.43 -4.82 11.75
N ARG A 8 -4.59 -5.83 11.78
CA ARG A 8 -3.14 -5.69 11.98
C ARG A 8 -2.41 -5.29 10.71
N ARG A 9 -2.79 -5.89 9.59
CA ARG A 9 -2.02 -5.81 8.35
C ARG A 9 -2.93 -5.95 7.13
N THR A 10 -2.65 -5.19 6.10
CA THR A 10 -3.11 -5.46 4.73
C THR A 10 -1.99 -6.14 3.96
N THR A 11 -2.28 -7.24 3.25
CA THR A 11 -1.29 -7.94 2.44
C THR A 11 -1.73 -7.95 0.98
N PHE A 12 -0.84 -7.51 0.10
CA PHE A 12 -1.02 -7.57 -1.35
C PHE A 12 -0.21 -8.72 -1.94
N VAL A 13 -0.79 -9.42 -2.91
CA VAL A 13 -0.04 -10.30 -3.79
C VAL A 13 0.57 -9.43 -4.89
N VAL A 14 1.88 -9.49 -5.03
CA VAL A 14 2.66 -8.58 -5.88
C VAL A 14 3.56 -9.35 -6.84
N GLU A 15 3.95 -8.72 -7.95
CA GLU A 15 4.87 -9.33 -8.92
C GLU A 15 6.30 -9.42 -8.40
N SER A 16 6.75 -8.39 -7.64
CA SER A 16 8.06 -8.36 -6.99
C SER A 16 7.92 -7.74 -5.60
N ALA A 17 8.11 -8.55 -4.57
CA ALA A 17 8.06 -8.07 -3.18
C ALA A 17 9.19 -7.09 -2.89
N SER A 18 10.37 -7.32 -3.45
CA SER A 18 11.55 -6.47 -3.24
C SER A 18 11.42 -5.09 -3.89
N GLU A 19 10.95 -5.02 -5.14
CA GLU A 19 10.75 -3.76 -5.86
C GLU A 19 9.63 -2.94 -5.21
N THR A 20 8.52 -3.61 -4.87
CA THR A 20 7.41 -2.96 -4.18
C THR A 20 7.84 -2.44 -2.79
N ALA A 21 8.62 -3.22 -2.04
CA ALA A 21 9.17 -2.77 -0.76
C ALA A 21 10.10 -1.56 -0.92
N ALA A 22 10.96 -1.56 -1.94
CA ALA A 22 11.85 -0.44 -2.24
C ALA A 22 11.05 0.85 -2.53
N PHE A 23 9.95 0.73 -3.27
CA PHE A 23 9.03 1.85 -3.52
C PHE A 23 8.45 2.42 -2.22
N TYR A 24 7.82 1.60 -1.37
CA TYR A 24 7.23 2.08 -0.11
C TYR A 24 8.27 2.65 0.85
N LYS A 25 9.47 2.08 0.88
CA LYS A 25 10.59 2.60 1.69
C LYS A 25 11.07 3.95 1.19
N SER A 26 11.26 4.11 -0.11
CA SER A 26 11.80 5.36 -0.69
C SER A 26 10.78 6.48 -0.73
N VAL A 27 9.52 6.20 -1.05
CA VAL A 27 8.48 7.22 -1.21
C VAL A 27 7.85 7.61 0.14
N PHE A 28 7.58 6.64 0.99
CA PHE A 28 6.81 6.84 2.23
C PHE A 28 7.62 6.67 3.52
N GLY A 29 8.87 6.20 3.42
CA GLY A 29 9.70 6.01 4.60
C GLY A 29 9.34 4.78 5.44
N PHE A 30 8.62 3.81 4.89
CA PHE A 30 8.33 2.56 5.58
C PHE A 30 9.62 1.80 5.90
N THR A 31 9.62 1.05 6.99
CA THR A 31 10.76 0.23 7.42
C THR A 31 10.41 -1.25 7.32
N GLU A 32 11.41 -2.06 7.07
CA GLU A 32 11.25 -3.51 6.99
C GLU A 32 11.08 -4.11 8.40
N PHE A 33 10.01 -4.87 8.58
CA PHE A 33 9.72 -5.59 9.82
C PHE A 33 10.02 -7.09 9.68
N TYR A 34 9.79 -7.65 8.49
CA TYR A 34 9.97 -9.05 8.22
C TYR A 34 10.33 -9.25 6.75
N ASN A 35 11.24 -10.17 6.46
CA ASN A 35 11.66 -10.47 5.10
C ASN A 35 12.17 -11.91 5.03
N ASN A 36 11.33 -12.84 4.52
CA ASN A 36 11.71 -14.23 4.39
C ASN A 36 11.08 -14.92 3.17
N ARG A 37 11.79 -15.92 2.67
CA ARG A 37 11.25 -16.89 1.72
C ARG A 37 10.67 -18.07 2.46
N LEU A 38 9.48 -18.51 2.06
CA LEU A 38 8.69 -19.50 2.77
C LEU A 38 8.18 -20.57 1.79
N PRO A 39 8.09 -21.83 2.22
CA PRO A 39 7.31 -22.82 1.48
C PRO A 39 5.81 -22.47 1.59
N VAL A 40 5.11 -22.58 0.48
CA VAL A 40 3.65 -22.39 0.42
C VAL A 40 2.96 -23.65 0.90
N ASP A 41 1.97 -23.49 1.76
CA ASP A 41 1.12 -24.55 2.26
C ASP A 41 -0.35 -24.07 2.37
N ALA A 42 -1.22 -24.91 2.91
CA ALA A 42 -2.65 -24.63 3.02
C ALA A 42 -3.04 -23.38 3.83
N ARG A 43 -2.09 -22.74 4.53
CA ARG A 43 -2.30 -21.50 5.29
C ARG A 43 -2.14 -20.24 4.44
N PHE A 44 -1.56 -20.38 3.24
CA PHE A 44 -1.44 -19.29 2.28
C PHE A 44 -2.76 -19.05 1.55
N PRO A 45 -2.98 -17.83 1.01
CA PRO A 45 -4.11 -17.59 0.12
C PRO A 45 -4.11 -18.59 -1.05
N PRO A 46 -5.27 -19.17 -1.41
CA PRO A 46 -5.35 -20.18 -2.47
C PRO A 46 -5.05 -19.54 -3.84
N THR A 47 -4.07 -20.09 -4.54
CA THR A 47 -3.62 -19.60 -5.85
C THR A 47 -3.68 -20.67 -6.94
N GLY A 48 -4.01 -21.92 -6.57
CA GLY A 48 -3.93 -23.06 -7.47
C GLY A 48 -2.51 -23.56 -7.72
N LEU A 49 -1.52 -23.01 -7.04
CA LEU A 49 -0.14 -23.50 -7.10
C LEU A 49 0.01 -24.83 -6.34
N PRO A 50 0.96 -25.70 -6.76
CA PRO A 50 1.18 -26.99 -6.11
C PRO A 50 1.76 -26.80 -4.72
N ASP A 51 1.57 -27.82 -3.86
CA ASP A 51 2.24 -27.90 -2.56
C ASP A 51 3.78 -27.83 -2.72
N GLY A 52 4.42 -27.11 -1.82
CA GLY A 52 5.87 -26.87 -1.87
C GLY A 52 6.31 -25.74 -2.79
N ALA A 53 5.37 -25.03 -3.45
CA ALA A 53 5.67 -23.77 -4.10
C ALA A 53 6.38 -22.81 -3.14
N LYS A 54 7.17 -21.88 -3.67
CA LYS A 54 7.93 -20.92 -2.84
C LYS A 54 7.33 -19.53 -2.93
N ALA A 55 7.28 -18.84 -1.81
CA ALA A 55 6.86 -17.44 -1.72
C ALA A 55 7.92 -16.59 -1.01
N HIS A 56 7.91 -15.30 -1.31
CA HIS A 56 8.67 -14.28 -0.63
C HIS A 56 7.70 -13.33 0.05
N LEU A 57 7.78 -13.22 1.36
CA LEU A 57 6.96 -12.30 2.15
C LEU A 57 7.84 -11.22 2.77
N ILE A 58 7.56 -9.97 2.40
CA ILE A 58 8.11 -8.80 3.07
C ILE A 58 6.97 -8.11 3.82
N ILE A 59 7.19 -7.76 5.09
CA ILE A 59 6.26 -6.95 5.86
C ILE A 59 6.93 -5.63 6.19
N LEU A 60 6.27 -4.55 5.83
CA LEU A 60 6.68 -3.19 6.12
C LEU A 60 5.83 -2.61 7.24
N LYS A 61 6.41 -1.73 8.03
CA LYS A 61 5.73 -0.98 9.09
C LYS A 61 6.18 0.47 9.11
N VAL A 62 5.42 1.29 9.79
CA VAL A 62 5.79 2.64 10.24
C VAL A 62 6.09 2.61 11.75
N GLU A 63 5.59 3.56 12.51
CA GLU A 63 5.91 3.67 13.95
C GLU A 63 5.18 2.64 14.81
N ASP A 64 3.90 2.38 14.52
CA ASP A 64 3.10 1.45 15.34
C ASP A 64 3.57 0.01 15.15
N PRO A 65 3.84 -0.73 16.24
CA PRO A 65 4.33 -2.10 16.15
C PRO A 65 3.25 -3.14 15.79
N LEU A 66 1.95 -2.76 15.82
CA LEU A 66 0.83 -3.70 15.72
C LEU A 66 -0.14 -3.40 14.57
N ILE A 67 -0.30 -2.14 14.18
CA ILE A 67 -1.28 -1.68 13.20
C ILE A 67 -0.62 -0.93 12.05
N GLY A 68 -1.30 -0.86 10.90
CA GLY A 68 -0.82 -0.12 9.72
C GLY A 68 0.32 -0.82 8.98
N MET A 69 0.53 -2.11 9.22
CA MET A 69 1.55 -2.86 8.48
C MET A 69 1.05 -3.19 7.08
N LEU A 70 2.00 -3.24 6.15
CA LEU A 70 1.79 -3.64 4.76
C LEU A 70 2.58 -4.92 4.47
N GLY A 71 1.89 -5.99 4.08
CA GLY A 71 2.50 -7.24 3.62
C GLY A 71 2.59 -7.26 2.10
N LEU A 72 3.71 -7.73 1.58
CA LEU A 72 3.99 -7.89 0.16
C LEU A 72 4.34 -9.35 -0.07
N LEU A 73 3.45 -10.07 -0.72
CA LEU A 73 3.57 -11.52 -0.96
C LEU A 73 3.82 -11.79 -2.44
N GLU A 74 5.00 -12.28 -2.77
CA GLU A 74 5.39 -12.72 -4.10
C GLU A 74 5.45 -14.24 -4.14
N TYR A 75 4.82 -14.87 -5.14
CA TYR A 75 5.01 -16.29 -5.43
C TYR A 75 6.16 -16.45 -6.42
N LEU A 76 7.18 -17.25 -6.03
CA LEU A 76 8.45 -17.35 -6.75
C LEU A 76 8.51 -18.53 -7.73
N GLU A 77 8.13 -19.71 -7.24
CA GLU A 77 8.30 -20.97 -7.96
C GLU A 77 7.12 -21.91 -7.67
N PRO A 78 6.18 -22.08 -8.63
CA PRO A 78 6.06 -21.27 -9.85
C PRO A 78 5.54 -19.85 -9.56
N ARG A 79 5.83 -18.91 -10.46
CA ARG A 79 5.27 -17.55 -10.41
C ARG A 79 3.80 -17.55 -10.81
N LEU A 80 3.04 -16.64 -10.24
CA LEU A 80 1.69 -16.34 -10.75
C LEU A 80 1.78 -15.64 -12.11
N PRO A 81 0.76 -15.79 -12.95
CA PRO A 81 0.66 -15.01 -14.18
C PRO A 81 0.73 -13.50 -13.86
N PRO A 82 1.48 -12.72 -14.64
CA PRO A 82 1.58 -11.28 -14.42
C PRO A 82 0.21 -10.62 -14.59
N LYS A 83 -0.08 -9.64 -13.74
CA LYS A 83 -1.25 -8.78 -13.94
C LYS A 83 -0.95 -7.80 -15.08
N PRO A 84 -1.91 -7.52 -15.97
CA PRO A 84 -1.76 -6.46 -16.96
C PRO A 84 -1.41 -5.13 -16.28
N ALA A 85 -0.41 -4.42 -16.83
CA ALA A 85 -0.04 -3.11 -16.32
C ALA A 85 -1.23 -2.15 -16.35
N ARG A 86 -1.37 -1.31 -15.33
CA ARG A 86 -2.37 -0.26 -15.31
C ARG A 86 -2.03 0.79 -16.38
N THR A 87 -2.99 1.08 -17.22
CA THR A 87 -2.85 2.06 -18.32
C THR A 87 -3.73 3.30 -18.13
N ASP A 88 -4.56 3.32 -17.09
CA ASP A 88 -5.47 4.41 -16.76
C ASP A 88 -5.44 4.76 -15.27
N PHE A 89 -6.04 5.88 -14.90
CA PHE A 89 -6.14 6.38 -13.53
C PHE A 89 -7.46 5.98 -12.85
N GLN A 90 -8.22 5.05 -13.41
CA GLN A 90 -9.51 4.65 -12.88
C GLN A 90 -9.36 3.53 -11.86
N VAL A 91 -10.00 3.66 -10.70
CA VAL A 91 -10.18 2.59 -9.73
C VAL A 91 -11.45 1.81 -10.05
N ARG A 92 -11.47 0.52 -9.70
CA ARG A 92 -12.58 -0.38 -10.00
C ARG A 92 -13.14 -1.00 -8.73
N ILE A 93 -14.38 -1.46 -8.80
CA ILE A 93 -15.02 -2.16 -7.66
C ILE A 93 -14.16 -3.34 -7.22
N GLY A 94 -13.88 -3.41 -5.90
CA GLY A 94 -13.06 -4.45 -5.31
C GLY A 94 -11.56 -4.13 -5.24
N GLU A 95 -11.09 -3.04 -5.88
CA GLU A 95 -9.70 -2.59 -5.71
C GLU A 95 -9.52 -1.93 -4.35
N PRO A 96 -8.45 -2.27 -3.60
CA PRO A 96 -8.15 -1.61 -2.35
C PRO A 96 -7.63 -0.20 -2.58
N LEU A 97 -7.91 0.69 -1.65
CA LEU A 97 -7.36 2.03 -1.57
C LEU A 97 -6.55 2.13 -0.29
N LEU A 98 -5.32 2.62 -0.38
CA LEU A 98 -4.53 2.97 0.80
C LEU A 98 -4.69 4.46 1.08
N VAL A 99 -4.89 4.80 2.34
CA VAL A 99 -4.87 6.20 2.80
C VAL A 99 -3.70 6.35 3.75
N ILE A 100 -2.76 7.23 3.41
CA ILE A 100 -1.53 7.46 4.15
C ILE A 100 -1.49 8.90 4.63
N ASP A 101 -1.39 9.11 5.94
CA ASP A 101 -1.10 10.42 6.49
C ASP A 101 0.41 10.69 6.40
N ALA A 102 0.76 11.82 5.79
CA ALA A 102 2.15 12.24 5.63
C ALA A 102 2.38 13.60 6.29
N PRO A 103 3.48 13.77 7.02
CA PRO A 103 3.83 15.08 7.60
C PRO A 103 4.06 16.17 6.54
N ASP A 104 4.48 15.77 5.34
CA ASP A 104 4.74 16.66 4.20
C ASP A 104 4.38 15.97 2.88
N VAL A 105 3.21 16.34 2.33
CA VAL A 105 2.67 15.78 1.09
C VAL A 105 3.51 16.20 -0.13
N ASP A 106 4.06 17.41 -0.13
CA ASP A 106 4.90 17.91 -1.23
C ASP A 106 6.23 17.15 -1.29
N ALA A 107 6.83 16.84 -0.15
CA ALA A 107 8.03 16.01 -0.10
C ALA A 107 7.75 14.57 -0.58
N VAL A 108 6.58 14.00 -0.26
CA VAL A 108 6.16 12.70 -0.81
C VAL A 108 6.01 12.78 -2.33
N TYR A 109 5.42 13.84 -2.84
CA TYR A 109 5.25 14.06 -4.28
C TYR A 109 6.59 14.09 -5.02
N GLU A 110 7.60 14.80 -4.50
CA GLU A 110 8.92 14.83 -5.12
C GLU A 110 9.60 13.46 -5.10
N ARG A 111 9.50 12.71 -4.01
CA ARG A 111 10.01 11.34 -3.94
C ARG A 111 9.28 10.39 -4.91
N ALA A 112 7.96 10.52 -5.02
CA ALA A 112 7.16 9.74 -5.95
C ALA A 112 7.56 10.00 -7.41
N LYS A 113 7.79 11.26 -7.78
CA LYS A 113 8.31 11.61 -9.12
C LYS A 113 9.68 10.99 -9.36
N SER A 114 10.58 11.08 -8.39
CA SER A 114 11.93 10.50 -8.49
C SER A 114 11.90 8.97 -8.63
N ALA A 115 10.88 8.32 -8.05
CA ALA A 115 10.63 6.89 -8.20
C ALA A 115 9.83 6.54 -9.49
N SER A 116 9.56 7.51 -10.36
CA SER A 116 8.75 7.35 -11.58
C SER A 116 7.35 6.76 -11.31
N ALA A 117 6.75 7.09 -10.17
CA ALA A 117 5.43 6.64 -9.80
C ALA A 117 4.34 7.22 -10.73
N MET A 118 3.29 6.46 -10.96
CA MET A 118 2.13 6.91 -11.71
C MET A 118 1.28 7.86 -10.86
N ILE A 119 1.47 9.18 -11.04
CA ILE A 119 0.77 10.23 -10.27
C ILE A 119 -0.64 10.41 -10.82
N ALA A 120 -1.66 10.12 -10.01
CA ALA A 120 -3.07 10.32 -10.36
C ALA A 120 -3.50 11.78 -10.18
N SER A 121 -3.03 12.43 -9.11
CA SER A 121 -3.23 13.87 -8.89
C SER A 121 -2.06 14.49 -8.12
N PRO A 122 -1.58 15.68 -8.53
CA PRO A 122 -0.57 16.40 -7.78
C PRO A 122 -1.13 16.95 -6.46
N PRO A 123 -0.27 17.43 -5.53
CA PRO A 123 -0.73 18.03 -4.29
C PRO A 123 -1.68 19.20 -4.49
N ALA A 124 -2.83 19.14 -3.84
CA ALA A 124 -3.85 20.18 -3.85
C ALA A 124 -4.47 20.37 -2.46
N ASP A 125 -4.90 21.59 -2.18
CA ASP A 125 -5.63 21.91 -0.96
C ASP A 125 -7.13 21.82 -1.22
N TRP A 126 -7.87 21.21 -0.29
CA TRP A 126 -9.31 21.09 -0.33
C TRP A 126 -9.92 20.99 1.05
N GLU A 127 -11.24 21.01 1.12
CA GLU A 127 -11.98 20.92 2.37
C GLU A 127 -13.01 19.79 2.27
N VAL A 128 -13.13 19.01 3.33
CA VAL A 128 -14.18 18.01 3.49
C VAL A 128 -15.02 18.32 4.73
N PRO A 129 -16.30 17.94 4.74
CA PRO A 129 -17.11 18.02 5.95
C PRO A 129 -16.48 17.20 7.07
N HIS A 130 -16.42 17.77 8.25
CA HIS A 130 -16.09 17.02 9.46
C HIS A 130 -17.25 16.09 9.82
N TYR A 131 -17.00 15.03 10.61
CA TYR A 131 -18.03 14.07 11.00
C TYR A 131 -19.21 14.68 11.79
N ASP A 132 -19.03 15.87 12.41
CA ASP A 132 -20.09 16.61 13.08
C ASP A 132 -21.05 17.34 12.11
N GLY A 133 -20.73 17.36 10.82
CA GLY A 133 -21.51 18.02 9.76
C GLY A 133 -21.48 19.56 9.79
N VAL A 134 -20.79 20.18 10.74
CA VAL A 134 -20.75 21.63 10.94
C VAL A 134 -19.40 22.21 10.56
N GLN A 135 -18.34 21.60 11.04
CA GLN A 135 -16.98 22.04 10.76
C GLN A 135 -16.48 21.48 9.42
N LYS A 136 -15.39 22.08 8.92
CA LYS A 136 -14.65 21.59 7.75
C LYS A 136 -13.26 21.18 8.16
N ILE A 137 -12.79 20.09 7.59
CA ILE A 137 -11.40 19.63 7.70
C ILE A 137 -10.68 20.13 6.46
N LYS A 138 -9.61 20.89 6.65
CA LYS A 138 -8.71 21.31 5.58
C LYS A 138 -7.66 20.22 5.38
N LEU A 139 -7.50 19.80 4.14
CA LEU A 139 -6.54 18.76 3.75
C LEU A 139 -5.64 19.30 2.64
N ARG A 140 -4.39 18.87 2.67
CA ARG A 140 -3.53 18.83 1.50
C ARG A 140 -3.40 17.38 1.08
N THR A 141 -3.75 17.08 -0.17
CA THR A 141 -3.87 15.71 -0.66
C THR A 141 -3.18 15.57 -2.02
N MET A 142 -2.56 14.43 -2.24
CA MET A 142 -2.17 13.93 -3.56
C MET A 142 -2.60 12.49 -3.72
N ALA A 143 -2.58 11.97 -4.96
CA ALA A 143 -2.84 10.56 -5.21
C ALA A 143 -1.90 9.99 -6.27
N LEU A 144 -1.56 8.70 -6.09
CA LEU A 144 -0.68 7.95 -6.98
C LEU A 144 -1.04 6.47 -6.98
N PHE A 145 -0.43 5.72 -7.88
CA PHE A 145 -0.48 4.25 -7.87
C PHE A 145 0.89 3.68 -7.51
N ASP A 146 0.89 2.60 -6.74
CA ASP A 146 2.08 1.80 -6.50
C ASP A 146 2.49 0.99 -7.74
N PRO A 147 3.66 0.31 -7.76
CA PRO A 147 4.10 -0.50 -8.90
C PRO A 147 3.13 -1.60 -9.33
N ASN A 148 2.25 -2.06 -8.43
CA ASN A 148 1.24 -3.10 -8.71
C ASN A 148 -0.14 -2.51 -9.07
N GLY A 149 -0.24 -1.19 -9.20
CA GLY A 149 -1.47 -0.48 -9.53
C GLY A 149 -2.45 -0.33 -8.37
N VAL A 150 -1.99 -0.39 -7.14
CA VAL A 150 -2.79 -0.05 -5.94
C VAL A 150 -2.86 1.47 -5.80
N TYR A 151 -4.07 2.00 -5.70
CA TYR A 151 -4.29 3.43 -5.49
C TYR A 151 -3.91 3.86 -4.08
N ILE A 152 -3.17 4.95 -3.96
CA ILE A 152 -2.73 5.53 -2.71
C ILE A 152 -3.14 6.99 -2.66
N GLU A 153 -3.95 7.34 -1.67
CA GLU A 153 -4.25 8.71 -1.28
C GLU A 153 -3.31 9.13 -0.15
N VAL A 154 -2.65 10.27 -0.31
CA VAL A 154 -1.71 10.81 0.69
C VAL A 154 -2.26 12.10 1.22
N ASN A 155 -2.50 12.17 2.52
CA ASN A 155 -3.14 13.30 3.17
C ASN A 155 -2.25 13.97 4.20
N ARG A 156 -2.46 15.26 4.37
CA ARG A 156 -2.04 16.05 5.53
C ARG A 156 -3.20 16.91 5.98
N ARG A 157 -3.63 16.71 7.21
CA ARG A 157 -4.59 17.62 7.84
C ARG A 157 -3.90 18.96 8.11
N ARG A 158 -4.51 20.04 7.66
CA ARG A 158 -4.08 21.41 7.97
C ARG A 158 -4.91 21.95 9.14
N THR A 159 -4.25 22.52 10.11
CA THR A 159 -4.86 23.28 11.22
C THR A 159 -5.26 24.66 10.76
#